data_94609183ff781a6c7d9b3c9a7b9fb51c
#
_entry.id   94609183ff781a6c7d9b3c9a7b9fb51c
#
_cell.length_a   1.000
_cell.length_b   1.000
_cell.length_c   1.000
_cell.angle_alpha   90.00
_cell.angle_beta   90.00
_cell.angle_gamma   90.00
#
_symmetry.space_group_name_H-M   'P 1'
#
loop_
_entity.id
_entity.type
_entity.pdbx_description
1 polymer ?
#
loop_
_entity_poly.entity_id
_entity_poly.type
_entity_poly.pdbx_seq_one_letter_code
_entity_poly.pdbx_strand_id
1 'polypeptide(L)'
;MEVEDFRANLEEQLAEVELLQAMFPGEDELEIEEGGVEEMNAWLSGDTPASLLPSPLELRLRLEVGVGVELIASLPPGYPFKTLPELYLRGNRLSRKVQGEVNGELGRFLTSQVEGETVLVAVVSWLQEQGETLLAPSDEERTEIENPQIGPQKMLRYWVYSHHIYSKVKRKDLQGLASDLRLTGFVLPGKPGVIAVEVI
;
A
#
# COMPACT_ATOMS: atom_id res chain seq x y z
N MET A 1 -1.51 13.64 25.08
CA MET A 1 -1.81 13.71 23.64
C MET A 1 -3.26 14.09 23.58
N GLU A 2 -3.55 15.27 23.10
CA GLU A 2 -4.90 15.83 23.21
C GLU A 2 -5.80 15.26 22.11
N VAL A 3 -7.05 14.99 22.45
CA VAL A 3 -8.06 14.43 21.53
C VAL A 3 -8.29 15.36 20.31
N GLU A 4 -8.16 16.67 20.52
CA GLU A 4 -8.25 17.69 19.47
C GLU A 4 -7.22 17.51 18.35
N ASP A 5 -6.02 17.04 18.66
CA ASP A 5 -4.98 16.77 17.66
C ASP A 5 -5.37 15.64 16.68
N PHE A 6 -6.04 14.60 17.18
CA PHE A 6 -6.50 13.50 16.33
C PHE A 6 -7.71 13.88 15.49
N ARG A 7 -8.58 14.77 16.00
CA ARG A 7 -9.73 15.25 15.24
C ARG A 7 -9.30 15.95 13.96
N ALA A 8 -8.38 16.92 14.08
CA ALA A 8 -7.85 17.62 12.92
C ALA A 8 -7.18 16.67 11.91
N ASN A 9 -6.41 15.68 12.38
CA ASN A 9 -5.80 14.68 11.52
C ASN A 9 -6.84 13.88 10.72
N LEU A 10 -7.89 13.40 11.37
CA LEU A 10 -8.92 12.58 10.73
C LEU A 10 -9.77 13.39 9.74
N GLU A 11 -10.04 14.66 10.05
CA GLU A 11 -10.73 15.58 9.14
C GLU A 11 -9.90 15.83 7.86
N GLU A 12 -8.59 16.05 7.98
CA GLU A 12 -7.67 16.20 6.84
C GLU A 12 -7.56 14.90 6.02
N GLN A 13 -7.49 13.73 6.67
CA GLN A 13 -7.49 12.46 5.97
C GLN A 13 -8.77 12.25 5.16
N LEU A 14 -9.94 12.54 5.73
CA LEU A 14 -11.22 12.43 5.02
C LEU A 14 -11.29 13.38 3.83
N ALA A 15 -10.82 14.62 3.99
CA ALA A 15 -10.76 15.60 2.90
C ALA A 15 -9.82 15.12 1.77
N GLU A 16 -8.67 14.54 2.11
CA GLU A 16 -7.74 13.97 1.11
C GLU A 16 -8.36 12.77 0.39
N VAL A 17 -9.08 11.90 1.11
CA VAL A 17 -9.79 10.76 0.53
C VAL A 17 -10.89 11.22 -0.43
N GLU A 18 -11.71 12.22 -0.05
CA GLU A 18 -12.72 12.81 -0.93
C GLU A 18 -12.10 13.39 -2.20
N LEU A 19 -10.95 14.04 -2.08
CA LEU A 19 -10.21 14.57 -3.23
C LEU A 19 -9.74 13.43 -4.15
N LEU A 20 -9.18 12.36 -3.59
CA LEU A 20 -8.76 11.19 -4.36
C LEU A 20 -9.94 10.52 -5.06
N GLN A 21 -11.10 10.39 -4.41
CA GLN A 21 -12.33 9.86 -5.02
C GLN A 21 -12.80 10.73 -6.20
N ALA A 22 -12.65 12.06 -6.08
CA ALA A 22 -12.98 12.98 -7.18
C ALA A 22 -11.98 12.89 -8.35
N MET A 23 -10.69 12.62 -8.06
CA MET A 23 -9.64 12.46 -9.08
C MET A 23 -9.71 11.09 -9.77
N PHE A 24 -10.16 10.07 -9.08
CA PHE A 24 -10.20 8.66 -9.53
C PHE A 24 -11.62 8.09 -9.38
N PRO A 25 -12.56 8.52 -10.27
CA PRO A 25 -13.98 8.14 -10.17
C PRO A 25 -14.28 6.73 -10.68
N GLY A 26 -13.33 6.03 -11.28
CA GLY A 26 -13.50 4.66 -11.80
C GLY A 26 -13.64 3.63 -10.67
N GLU A 27 -14.55 2.67 -10.84
CA GLU A 27 -14.83 1.63 -9.82
C GLU A 27 -13.59 0.82 -9.39
N ASP A 28 -12.61 0.68 -10.30
CA ASP A 28 -11.39 -0.08 -10.07
C ASP A 28 -10.14 0.79 -9.81
N GLU A 29 -10.26 2.12 -9.84
CA GLU A 29 -9.11 3.03 -9.71
C GLU A 29 -8.72 3.26 -8.26
N LEU A 30 -9.70 3.49 -7.38
CA LEU A 30 -9.50 3.71 -5.95
C LEU A 30 -10.35 2.73 -5.14
N GLU A 31 -9.70 1.86 -4.39
CA GLU A 31 -10.33 0.93 -3.45
C GLU A 31 -10.01 1.40 -2.02
N ILE A 32 -11.03 1.67 -1.22
CA ILE A 32 -10.90 2.07 0.19
C ILE A 32 -11.39 0.90 1.05
N GLU A 33 -10.75 0.65 2.18
CA GLU A 33 -11.17 -0.41 3.11
C GLU A 33 -12.61 -0.20 3.58
N GLU A 34 -13.42 -1.25 3.44
CA GLU A 34 -14.83 -1.23 3.85
C GLU A 34 -14.96 -0.95 5.35
N GLY A 35 -15.76 0.06 5.71
CA GLY A 35 -15.99 0.46 7.10
C GLY A 35 -14.95 1.41 7.68
N GLY A 36 -13.83 1.66 7.01
CA GLY A 36 -12.77 2.54 7.54
C GLY A 36 -13.22 4.00 7.65
N VAL A 37 -13.86 4.52 6.60
CA VAL A 37 -14.41 5.89 6.59
C VAL A 37 -15.55 6.03 7.61
N GLU A 38 -16.40 5.02 7.73
CA GLU A 38 -17.50 4.98 8.71
C GLU A 38 -16.96 5.00 10.15
N GLU A 39 -15.89 4.25 10.42
CA GLU A 39 -15.24 4.23 11.74
C GLU A 39 -14.68 5.61 12.11
N MET A 40 -14.02 6.29 11.16
CA MET A 40 -13.52 7.65 11.35
C MET A 40 -14.66 8.63 11.61
N ASN A 41 -15.75 8.58 10.84
CA ASN A 41 -16.90 9.44 11.02
C ASN A 41 -17.62 9.20 12.35
N ALA A 42 -17.76 7.95 12.79
CA ALA A 42 -18.35 7.61 14.09
C ALA A 42 -17.51 8.15 15.25
N TRP A 43 -16.18 8.13 15.11
CA TRP A 43 -15.28 8.73 16.10
C TRP A 43 -15.41 10.27 16.13
N LEU A 44 -15.42 10.91 14.96
CA LEU A 44 -15.59 12.37 14.83
C LEU A 44 -16.92 12.87 15.34
N SER A 45 -18.00 12.11 15.16
CA SER A 45 -19.34 12.40 15.67
C SER A 45 -19.48 12.19 17.17
N GLY A 46 -18.54 11.46 17.80
CA GLY A 46 -18.57 11.13 19.21
C GLY A 46 -19.38 9.87 19.54
N ASP A 47 -19.77 9.09 18.53
CA ASP A 47 -20.45 7.80 18.70
C ASP A 47 -19.51 6.73 19.24
N THR A 48 -18.20 6.95 19.07
CA THR A 48 -17.14 6.11 19.60
C THR A 48 -16.38 6.86 20.71
N PRO A 49 -16.02 6.20 21.83
CA PRO A 49 -15.24 6.85 22.88
C PRO A 49 -13.90 7.43 22.35
N ALA A 50 -13.57 8.65 22.75
CA ALA A 50 -12.35 9.35 22.32
C ALA A 50 -11.05 8.59 22.63
N SER A 51 -11.07 7.67 23.59
CA SER A 51 -9.94 6.79 23.94
C SER A 51 -9.72 5.64 22.97
N LEU A 52 -10.68 5.35 22.11
CA LEU A 52 -10.63 4.29 21.11
C LEU A 52 -10.46 4.93 19.73
N LEU A 53 -9.22 5.19 19.36
CA LEU A 53 -8.91 5.74 18.04
C LEU A 53 -9.29 4.77 16.92
N PRO A 54 -9.70 5.29 15.74
CA PRO A 54 -9.96 4.48 14.56
C PRO A 54 -8.71 3.68 14.16
N SER A 55 -8.94 2.58 13.47
CA SER A 55 -7.88 1.83 12.80
C SER A 55 -7.24 2.70 11.70
N PRO A 56 -5.96 2.47 11.33
CA PRO A 56 -5.39 3.12 10.16
C PRO A 56 -6.27 2.86 8.92
N LEU A 57 -6.61 3.92 8.19
CA LEU A 57 -7.39 3.80 6.97
C LEU A 57 -6.54 3.20 5.86
N GLU A 58 -6.95 2.08 5.31
CA GLU A 58 -6.27 1.42 4.20
C GLU A 58 -6.94 1.76 2.87
N LEU A 59 -6.14 2.18 1.90
CA LEU A 59 -6.60 2.44 0.55
C LEU A 59 -5.61 1.91 -0.48
N ARG A 60 -6.11 1.68 -1.68
CA ARG A 60 -5.34 1.21 -2.81
C ARG A 60 -5.72 2.01 -4.04
N LEU A 61 -4.73 2.57 -4.70
CA LEU A 61 -4.89 3.37 -5.91
C LEU A 61 -4.18 2.70 -7.07
N ARG A 62 -4.90 2.45 -8.15
CA ARG A 62 -4.33 1.93 -9.40
C ARG A 62 -4.00 3.09 -10.32
N LEU A 63 -2.75 3.13 -10.76
CA LEU A 63 -2.22 4.16 -11.63
C LEU A 63 -1.77 3.57 -12.95
N GLU A 64 -2.24 4.13 -14.05
CA GLU A 64 -1.79 3.78 -15.40
C GLU A 64 -0.50 4.52 -15.75
N VAL A 65 0.57 4.22 -15.00
CA VAL A 65 1.89 4.81 -15.20
C VAL A 65 2.88 3.71 -15.56
N GLY A 66 3.61 3.87 -16.65
CA GLY A 66 4.56 2.87 -17.13
C GLY A 66 3.89 1.53 -17.43
N VAL A 67 4.22 0.51 -16.65
CA VAL A 67 3.67 -0.85 -16.79
C VAL A 67 2.35 -1.07 -16.05
N GLY A 68 1.78 0.00 -15.47
CA GLY A 68 0.64 -0.06 -14.54
C GLY A 68 1.08 -0.48 -13.14
N VAL A 69 0.79 0.38 -12.16
CA VAL A 69 1.19 0.17 -10.77
C VAL A 69 0.04 0.40 -9.81
N GLU A 70 0.17 -0.15 -8.63
CA GLU A 70 -0.78 -0.02 -7.54
C GLU A 70 -0.06 0.61 -6.34
N LEU A 71 -0.54 1.77 -5.90
CA LEU A 71 -0.11 2.43 -4.67
C LEU A 71 -1.00 1.94 -3.53
N ILE A 72 -0.40 1.30 -2.54
CA ILE A 72 -1.05 0.85 -1.31
C ILE A 72 -0.69 1.84 -0.23
N ALA A 73 -1.68 2.40 0.44
CA ALA A 73 -1.49 3.37 1.50
C ALA A 73 -2.22 2.95 2.77
N SER A 74 -1.57 3.17 3.92
CA SER A 74 -2.15 3.03 5.25
C SER A 74 -1.96 4.35 5.98
N LEU A 75 -3.08 4.99 6.36
CA LEU A 75 -3.12 6.29 6.98
C LEU A 75 -3.36 6.12 8.49
N PRO A 76 -2.32 6.24 9.32
CA PRO A 76 -2.50 6.13 10.77
C PRO A 76 -3.24 7.36 11.32
N PRO A 77 -3.96 7.27 12.46
CA PRO A 77 -4.71 8.39 13.03
C PRO A 77 -3.87 9.64 13.35
N GLY A 78 -2.55 9.51 13.41
CA GLY A 78 -1.63 10.62 13.61
C GLY A 78 -1.23 11.38 12.34
N TYR A 79 -1.57 10.89 11.16
CA TYR A 79 -1.34 11.56 9.88
C TYR A 79 -2.37 12.66 9.65
N PRO A 80 -2.01 13.82 9.07
CA PRO A 80 -0.69 14.21 8.58
C PRO A 80 0.23 14.87 9.61
N PHE A 81 -0.30 15.38 10.74
CA PHE A 81 0.44 16.31 11.60
C PHE A 81 1.53 15.65 12.47
N LYS A 82 1.45 14.35 12.74
CA LYS A 82 2.37 13.66 13.67
C LYS A 82 3.11 12.48 13.07
N THR A 83 2.55 11.89 12.05
CA THR A 83 3.11 10.72 11.40
C THR A 83 2.94 10.82 9.89
N LEU A 84 3.85 10.21 9.15
CA LEU A 84 3.70 9.99 7.73
C LEU A 84 2.81 8.77 7.46
N PRO A 85 2.18 8.67 6.29
CA PRO A 85 1.48 7.47 5.88
C PRO A 85 2.48 6.34 5.56
N GLU A 86 2.05 5.10 5.70
CA GLU A 86 2.81 3.95 5.20
C GLU A 86 2.42 3.72 3.75
N LEU A 87 3.36 3.92 2.82
CA LEU A 87 3.13 3.78 1.39
C LEU A 87 3.98 2.66 0.80
N TYR A 88 3.37 1.92 -0.11
CA TYR A 88 4.05 0.87 -0.85
C TYR A 88 3.55 0.83 -2.30
N LEU A 89 4.48 0.92 -3.25
CA LEU A 89 4.19 0.78 -4.67
C LEU A 89 4.40 -0.66 -5.11
N ARG A 90 3.42 -1.22 -5.83
CA ARG A 90 3.46 -2.56 -6.38
C ARG A 90 3.15 -2.52 -7.88
N GLY A 91 3.89 -3.32 -8.65
CA GLY A 91 3.60 -3.54 -10.06
C GLY A 91 3.84 -4.99 -10.44
N ASN A 92 2.85 -5.62 -11.08
CA ASN A 92 2.91 -7.06 -11.43
C ASN A 92 3.97 -7.37 -12.48
N ARG A 93 4.41 -6.35 -13.22
CA ARG A 93 5.43 -6.46 -14.28
C ARG A 93 6.78 -5.86 -13.87
N LEU A 94 6.90 -5.41 -12.62
CA LEU A 94 8.15 -4.89 -12.08
C LEU A 94 8.99 -6.04 -11.53
N SER A 95 10.26 -6.04 -11.85
CA SER A 95 11.21 -6.93 -11.16
C SER A 95 11.36 -6.52 -9.70
N ARG A 96 11.82 -7.45 -8.87
CA ARG A 96 12.08 -7.18 -7.44
C ARG A 96 13.07 -6.04 -7.24
N LYS A 97 14.06 -5.90 -8.14
CA LYS A 97 15.07 -4.84 -8.09
C LYS A 97 14.41 -3.48 -8.33
N VAL A 98 13.71 -3.32 -9.45
CA VAL A 98 13.01 -2.07 -9.80
C VAL A 98 11.97 -1.70 -8.73
N GLN A 99 11.20 -2.68 -8.27
CA GLN A 99 10.22 -2.44 -7.20
C GLN A 99 10.88 -1.97 -5.89
N GLY A 100 12.04 -2.52 -5.52
CA GLY A 100 12.81 -2.06 -4.36
C GLY A 100 13.37 -0.65 -4.54
N GLU A 101 13.90 -0.34 -5.73
CA GLU A 101 14.43 0.98 -6.07
C GLU A 101 13.33 2.06 -6.02
N VAL A 102 12.19 1.79 -6.65
CA VAL A 102 11.05 2.73 -6.67
C VAL A 102 10.47 2.97 -5.28
N ASN A 103 10.32 1.93 -4.47
CA ASN A 103 9.87 2.10 -3.08
C ASN A 103 10.91 2.86 -2.24
N GLY A 104 12.20 2.71 -2.54
CA GLY A 104 13.25 3.52 -1.93
C GLY A 104 13.15 5.00 -2.31
N GLU A 105 12.88 5.32 -3.59
CA GLU A 105 12.65 6.70 -4.06
C GLU A 105 11.37 7.28 -3.46
N LEU A 106 10.29 6.50 -3.40
CA LEU A 106 9.04 6.90 -2.76
C LEU A 106 9.27 7.28 -1.28
N GLY A 107 10.04 6.47 -0.55
CA GLY A 107 10.39 6.78 0.84
C GLY A 107 11.20 8.08 0.97
N ARG A 108 12.14 8.34 0.04
CA ARG A 108 12.90 9.61 0.00
C ARG A 108 12.01 10.80 -0.34
N PHE A 109 11.10 10.63 -1.29
CA PHE A 109 10.13 11.65 -1.66
C PHE A 109 9.24 12.01 -0.46
N LEU A 110 8.70 11.02 0.27
CA LEU A 110 7.90 11.25 1.47
C LEU A 110 8.65 12.05 2.55
N THR A 111 9.90 11.71 2.81
CA THR A 111 10.71 12.41 3.82
C THR A 111 11.07 13.84 3.40
N SER A 112 10.92 14.20 2.14
CA SER A 112 11.14 15.56 1.63
C SER A 112 9.89 16.45 1.67
N GLN A 113 8.72 15.87 1.98
CA GLN A 113 7.47 16.64 2.06
C GLN A 113 7.41 17.49 3.32
N VAL A 114 6.57 18.52 3.30
CA VAL A 114 6.36 19.41 4.44
C VAL A 114 5.62 18.65 5.54
N GLU A 115 6.16 18.71 6.75
CA GLU A 115 5.49 18.12 7.93
C GLU A 115 4.12 18.79 8.16
N GLY A 116 3.11 17.99 8.42
CA GLY A 116 1.77 18.45 8.72
C GLY A 116 0.87 18.70 7.49
N GLU A 117 1.34 18.39 6.30
CA GLU A 117 0.52 18.44 5.06
C GLU A 117 0.17 17.04 4.57
N THR A 118 -1.00 16.93 3.93
CA THR A 118 -1.40 15.69 3.25
C THR A 118 -0.52 15.43 2.03
N VAL A 119 -0.14 14.17 1.78
CA VAL A 119 0.92 13.85 0.80
C VAL A 119 0.48 12.94 -0.33
N LEU A 120 -0.71 12.31 -0.27
CA LEU A 120 -1.10 11.31 -1.28
C LEU A 120 -1.23 11.92 -2.68
N VAL A 121 -1.83 13.12 -2.78
CA VAL A 121 -1.96 13.82 -4.06
C VAL A 121 -0.58 14.19 -4.63
N ALA A 122 0.34 14.64 -3.78
CA ALA A 122 1.71 14.93 -4.19
C ALA A 122 2.45 13.67 -4.66
N VAL A 123 2.25 12.55 -3.96
CA VAL A 123 2.79 11.24 -4.36
C VAL A 123 2.24 10.79 -5.71
N VAL A 124 0.95 10.92 -5.93
CA VAL A 124 0.32 10.58 -7.22
C VAL A 124 0.90 11.43 -8.36
N SER A 125 1.01 12.74 -8.15
CA SER A 125 1.60 13.65 -9.14
C SER A 125 3.05 13.29 -9.44
N TRP A 126 3.83 13.01 -8.40
CA TRP A 126 5.23 12.58 -8.54
C TRP A 126 5.34 11.25 -9.32
N LEU A 127 4.46 10.28 -9.04
CA LEU A 127 4.43 9.02 -9.79
C LEU A 127 4.03 9.24 -11.24
N GLN A 128 3.11 10.14 -11.54
CA GLN A 128 2.72 10.46 -12.91
C GLN A 128 3.86 11.13 -13.69
N GLU A 129 4.63 11.98 -13.05
CA GLU A 129 5.76 12.70 -13.68
C GLU A 129 7.01 11.82 -13.86
N GLN A 130 7.36 11.03 -12.85
CA GLN A 130 8.61 10.27 -12.81
C GLN A 130 8.45 8.80 -13.17
N GLY A 131 7.21 8.29 -13.11
CA GLY A 131 6.94 6.86 -13.15
C GLY A 131 7.35 6.19 -14.46
N GLU A 132 7.22 6.85 -15.61
CA GLU A 132 7.68 6.27 -16.89
C GLU A 132 9.17 5.96 -16.87
N THR A 133 9.97 6.81 -16.24
CA THR A 133 11.43 6.64 -16.13
C THR A 133 11.80 5.62 -15.06
N LEU A 134 11.15 5.72 -13.89
CA LEU A 134 11.44 4.88 -12.72
C LEU A 134 10.94 3.43 -12.88
N LEU A 135 9.85 3.24 -13.63
CA LEU A 135 9.20 1.95 -13.84
C LEU A 135 9.59 1.30 -15.18
N ALA A 136 10.49 1.93 -15.94
CA ALA A 136 11.00 1.35 -17.18
C ALA A 136 11.80 0.07 -16.89
N PRO A 137 11.52 -1.05 -17.58
CA PRO A 137 12.34 -2.25 -17.43
C PRO A 137 13.75 -1.97 -17.94
N SER A 138 14.76 -2.33 -17.15
CA SER A 138 16.15 -2.24 -17.59
C SER A 138 16.42 -3.21 -18.77
N ASP A 139 17.36 -2.86 -19.65
CA ASP A 139 17.69 -3.72 -20.80
C ASP A 139 18.21 -5.12 -20.38
N GLU A 140 18.75 -5.25 -19.18
CA GLU A 140 19.17 -6.53 -18.59
C GLU A 140 17.94 -7.40 -18.23
N GLU A 141 16.83 -6.81 -17.84
CA GLU A 141 15.60 -7.52 -17.48
C GLU A 141 14.80 -8.02 -18.69
N ARG A 142 14.95 -7.36 -19.85
CA ARG A 142 14.37 -7.85 -21.12
C ARG A 142 14.96 -9.19 -21.53
N THR A 143 16.24 -9.42 -21.25
CA THR A 143 16.93 -10.66 -21.58
C THR A 143 16.60 -11.82 -20.65
N GLU A 144 16.25 -11.57 -19.37
CA GLU A 144 15.85 -12.62 -18.42
C GLU A 144 14.42 -13.13 -18.66
N ILE A 145 13.54 -12.29 -19.19
CA ILE A 145 12.17 -12.70 -19.54
C ILE A 145 12.16 -13.62 -20.79
N GLU A 146 13.11 -13.47 -21.69
CA GLU A 146 13.19 -14.25 -22.94
C GLU A 146 13.89 -15.61 -22.80
N ASN A 147 14.61 -15.89 -21.70
CA ASN A 147 15.33 -17.17 -21.56
C ASN A 147 15.38 -17.69 -20.12
N PRO A 148 14.30 -18.34 -19.62
CA PRO A 148 14.32 -18.96 -18.29
C PRO A 148 15.32 -20.12 -18.30
N GLN A 149 16.46 -19.95 -17.67
CA GLN A 149 17.43 -21.05 -17.44
C GLN A 149 16.81 -22.05 -16.46
N ILE A 150 16.33 -23.20 -16.98
CA ILE A 150 15.83 -24.32 -16.18
C ILE A 150 17.03 -25.09 -15.63
N GLY A 151 17.51 -24.65 -14.46
CA GLY A 151 18.42 -25.43 -13.62
C GLY A 151 17.62 -26.32 -12.64
N PRO A 152 18.27 -27.25 -11.90
CA PRO A 152 17.57 -28.08 -10.93
C PRO A 152 16.90 -27.22 -9.84
N GLN A 153 15.57 -27.18 -9.87
CA GLN A 153 14.78 -26.32 -9.00
C GLN A 153 14.86 -26.85 -7.56
N LYS A 154 15.44 -26.06 -6.67
CA LYS A 154 15.38 -26.31 -5.22
C LYS A 154 14.08 -25.72 -4.69
N MET A 155 13.22 -26.58 -4.15
CA MET A 155 12.06 -26.12 -3.40
C MET A 155 12.53 -25.44 -2.11
N LEU A 156 12.17 -24.17 -1.95
CA LEU A 156 12.43 -23.39 -0.76
C LEU A 156 11.10 -23.08 -0.05
N ARG A 157 11.06 -23.30 1.25
CA ARG A 157 9.90 -22.96 2.08
C ARG A 157 10.28 -21.87 3.05
N TYR A 158 9.48 -20.79 3.06
CA TYR A 158 9.63 -19.65 3.96
C TYR A 158 8.44 -19.56 4.90
N TRP A 159 8.72 -19.19 6.16
CA TRP A 159 7.72 -18.91 7.17
C TRP A 159 7.83 -17.44 7.54
N VAL A 160 6.73 -16.69 7.34
CA VAL A 160 6.65 -15.27 7.67
C VAL A 160 5.64 -15.10 8.81
N TYR A 161 6.08 -14.45 9.88
CA TYR A 161 5.23 -14.10 11.01
C TYR A 161 4.87 -12.64 10.91
N SER A 162 3.57 -12.35 10.91
CA SER A 162 3.03 -10.99 10.97
C SER A 162 2.41 -10.77 12.34
N HIS A 163 2.48 -9.53 12.85
CA HIS A 163 1.87 -9.20 14.14
C HIS A 163 0.39 -9.53 14.17
N HIS A 164 -0.34 -9.24 13.09
CA HIS A 164 -1.73 -9.62 12.87
C HIS A 164 -2.10 -9.62 11.39
N ILE A 165 -3.00 -10.52 10.99
CA ILE A 165 -3.59 -10.60 9.66
C ILE A 165 -5.10 -10.78 9.83
N TYR A 166 -5.84 -9.66 9.98
CA TYR A 166 -7.30 -9.67 10.12
C TYR A 166 -8.01 -9.04 8.92
N SER A 167 -7.42 -8.00 8.32
CA SER A 167 -8.01 -7.28 7.20
C SER A 167 -8.30 -8.21 6.02
N LYS A 168 -9.51 -8.10 5.47
CA LYS A 168 -9.91 -8.83 4.24
C LYS A 168 -9.06 -8.39 3.06
N VAL A 169 -8.70 -7.09 3.01
CA VAL A 169 -7.84 -6.51 1.97
C VAL A 169 -6.47 -7.18 2.01
N LYS A 170 -5.80 -7.18 3.16
CA LYS A 170 -4.48 -7.83 3.33
C LYS A 170 -4.49 -9.31 2.93
N ARG A 171 -5.58 -10.03 3.22
CA ARG A 171 -5.71 -11.44 2.81
C ARG A 171 -5.88 -11.60 1.31
N LYS A 172 -6.69 -10.74 0.68
CA LYS A 172 -6.88 -10.71 -0.78
C LYS A 172 -5.56 -10.40 -1.49
N ASP A 173 -4.77 -9.45 -0.94
CA ASP A 173 -3.47 -9.08 -1.46
C ASP A 173 -2.46 -10.21 -1.40
N LEU A 174 -2.38 -10.89 -0.25
CA LEU A 174 -1.51 -12.06 -0.09
C LEU A 174 -1.85 -13.15 -1.11
N GLN A 175 -3.13 -13.39 -1.39
CA GLN A 175 -3.57 -14.34 -2.42
C GLN A 175 -3.20 -13.85 -3.82
N GLY A 176 -3.45 -12.57 -4.12
CA GLY A 176 -3.07 -11.96 -5.39
C GLY A 176 -1.56 -12.07 -5.63
N LEU A 177 -0.74 -11.63 -4.68
CA LEU A 177 0.72 -11.72 -4.73
C LEU A 177 1.21 -13.17 -4.94
N ALA A 178 0.63 -14.12 -4.23
CA ALA A 178 1.00 -15.53 -4.37
C ALA A 178 0.69 -16.03 -5.81
N SER A 179 -0.47 -15.66 -6.36
CA SER A 179 -0.85 -16.00 -7.73
C SER A 179 0.10 -15.39 -8.76
N ASP A 180 0.36 -14.08 -8.64
CA ASP A 180 1.22 -13.34 -9.58
C ASP A 180 2.65 -13.85 -9.58
N LEU A 181 3.15 -14.22 -8.41
CA LEU A 181 4.50 -14.77 -8.21
C LEU A 181 4.58 -16.28 -8.40
N ARG A 182 3.48 -16.94 -8.78
CA ARG A 182 3.36 -18.40 -8.91
C ARG A 182 3.86 -19.15 -7.68
N LEU A 183 3.54 -18.61 -6.50
CA LEU A 183 3.90 -19.21 -5.22
C LEU A 183 2.79 -20.13 -4.75
N THR A 184 3.16 -21.23 -4.10
CA THR A 184 2.24 -22.08 -3.35
C THR A 184 2.40 -21.84 -1.84
N GLY A 185 1.34 -22.11 -1.07
CA GLY A 185 1.42 -21.91 0.37
C GLY A 185 0.06 -21.69 1.01
N PHE A 186 0.07 -21.17 2.23
CA PHE A 186 -1.15 -20.84 2.96
C PHE A 186 -0.95 -19.66 3.91
N VAL A 187 -2.06 -19.01 4.24
CA VAL A 187 -2.10 -17.91 5.21
C VAL A 187 -3.02 -18.33 6.36
N LEU A 188 -2.52 -18.25 7.59
CA LEU A 188 -3.31 -18.39 8.81
C LEU A 188 -3.58 -17.00 9.38
N PRO A 189 -4.82 -16.49 9.26
CA PRO A 189 -5.19 -15.24 9.88
C PRO A 189 -5.14 -15.34 11.41
N GLY A 190 -4.70 -14.29 12.07
CA GLY A 190 -4.65 -14.30 13.52
C GLY A 190 -3.67 -13.29 14.10
N LYS A 191 -3.46 -13.41 15.40
CA LYS A 191 -2.45 -12.68 16.18
C LYS A 191 -1.61 -13.69 16.99
N PRO A 192 -0.43 -14.08 16.49
CA PRO A 192 0.20 -13.67 15.23
C PRO A 192 -0.49 -14.27 14.00
N GLY A 193 -0.38 -13.57 12.86
CA GLY A 193 -0.64 -14.14 11.56
C GLY A 193 0.56 -14.93 11.05
N VAL A 194 0.33 -16.03 10.35
CA VAL A 194 1.41 -16.88 9.81
C VAL A 194 1.20 -17.09 8.33
N ILE A 195 2.25 -16.89 7.55
CA ILE A 195 2.27 -17.15 6.11
C ILE A 195 3.35 -18.19 5.83
N ALA A 196 2.98 -19.27 5.19
CA ALA A 196 3.92 -20.24 4.65
C ALA A 196 3.95 -20.12 3.13
N VAL A 197 5.12 -19.97 2.55
CA VAL A 197 5.31 -19.81 1.10
C VAL A 197 6.31 -20.81 0.60
N GLU A 198 5.97 -21.46 -0.50
CA GLU A 198 6.85 -22.39 -1.22
C GLU A 198 7.18 -21.83 -2.60
N VAL A 199 8.46 -21.81 -2.91
CA VAL A 199 9.01 -21.39 -4.21
C VAL A 199 9.66 -22.61 -4.85
N ILE A 200 9.25 -22.94 -6.06
CA ILE A 200 9.82 -24.02 -6.86
C ILE A 200 10.75 -23.41 -7.91
#